data_61a95bb1e27cd8a0c0751d221ee5ba08
#
_entry.id   61a95bb1e27cd8a0c0751d221ee5ba08
#
_cell.length_a   1.000
_cell.length_b   1.000
_cell.length_c   1.000
_cell.angle_alpha   90.00
_cell.angle_beta   90.00
_cell.angle_gamma   90.00
#
_symmetry.space_group_name_H-M   'P 1'
#
loop_
_entity.id
_entity.type
_entity.pdbx_description
1 polymer ?
#
loop_
_entity_poly.entity_id
_entity_poly.type
_entity_poly.pdbx_seq_one_letter_code
_entity_poly.pdbx_strand_id
1 'polypeptide(L)'
;TAGIAALGLSAGAQRLSTNPEIRGATVIPLLPPGPGNPRNTEGAFIALRDGRILFAYTRFSGGDGDHDAATIAGRYSDDDGKTWTREDVTLVANEGAMNVMDVSLLRLRDGRIALFYLRKNSVFDCKPFVRFSSDEGKSWSEAKQCVFEDAYWVINNDRVVELPSGRLLMPLARHLRSGGDYDPRGTAHVYYSDDAGSTWRHSPTVLECPTPSRAGFQEPGVVALKDGRVMMFIRTRLGSQYRSYSKDDGETWSPAVPSPLRSPLSPASIKRIPSTGDLLAVWNDHASVPEEFLAKDTGPEVRGGKRTPLTLAISRDEGETWTNKHNLLSHPEGWYCHTAISFVKDTVLLGFVSGGVGLPGLSKTDIARVPVASLYSQEP
;
A
#
# COMPACT_ATOMS: atom_id res chain seq x y z
N THR A 1 -30.43 23.28 49.88
CA THR A 1 -30.68 22.32 48.81
C THR A 1 -30.39 22.98 47.45
N ALA A 2 -29.16 22.84 46.97
CA ALA A 2 -28.74 23.29 45.67
C ALA A 2 -28.65 22.07 44.75
N GLY A 3 -29.49 22.03 43.72
CA GLY A 3 -29.47 21.01 42.69
C GLY A 3 -28.31 21.25 41.72
N ILE A 4 -27.43 20.26 41.60
CA ILE A 4 -26.39 20.23 40.57
C ILE A 4 -27.04 19.63 39.32
N ALA A 5 -27.23 20.46 38.29
CA ALA A 5 -27.62 20.02 36.98
C ALA A 5 -26.41 19.34 36.30
N ALA A 6 -26.51 18.04 36.08
CA ALA A 6 -25.55 17.30 35.27
C ALA A 6 -25.74 17.69 33.78
N LEU A 7 -24.81 18.45 33.24
CA LEU A 7 -24.68 18.67 31.80
C LEU A 7 -24.25 17.34 31.16
N GLY A 8 -25.18 16.71 30.47
CA GLY A 8 -24.90 15.54 29.67
C GLY A 8 -24.06 15.92 28.45
N LEU A 9 -22.79 15.56 28.46
CA LEU A 9 -21.93 15.55 27.31
C LEU A 9 -22.31 14.36 26.42
N SER A 10 -23.23 14.56 25.48
CA SER A 10 -23.43 13.64 24.37
C SER A 10 -22.48 14.04 23.22
N ALA A 11 -21.21 13.84 23.40
CA ALA A 11 -20.31 13.68 22.28
C ALA A 11 -20.50 12.26 21.75
N GLY A 12 -21.10 12.11 20.58
CA GLY A 12 -21.23 10.85 19.91
C GLY A 12 -19.86 10.27 19.57
N ALA A 13 -19.27 9.54 20.51
CA ALA A 13 -18.15 8.67 20.22
C ALA A 13 -18.67 7.58 19.26
N GLN A 14 -18.42 7.74 17.99
CA GLN A 14 -18.66 6.72 16.98
C GLN A 14 -17.93 5.45 17.45
N ARG A 15 -18.67 4.39 17.78
CA ARG A 15 -18.09 3.14 18.27
C ARG A 15 -17.33 2.51 17.12
N LEU A 16 -16.01 2.52 17.22
CA LEU A 16 -15.14 1.88 16.26
C LEU A 16 -15.38 0.37 16.24
N SER A 17 -15.50 -0.22 15.06
CA SER A 17 -15.97 -1.61 14.85
C SER A 17 -14.91 -2.50 14.20
N THR A 18 -15.00 -3.82 14.43
CA THR A 18 -14.26 -4.85 13.69
C THR A 18 -15.03 -5.37 12.47
N ASN A 19 -16.32 -5.03 12.36
CA ASN A 19 -17.14 -5.42 11.23
C ASN A 19 -17.06 -4.37 10.11
N PRO A 20 -17.21 -4.76 8.84
CA PRO A 20 -17.29 -3.81 7.74
C PRO A 20 -18.46 -2.84 7.94
N GLU A 21 -18.19 -1.54 7.83
CA GLU A 21 -19.19 -0.49 7.99
C GLU A 21 -19.82 -0.08 6.64
N ILE A 22 -19.21 -0.48 5.53
CA ILE A 22 -19.70 -0.21 4.18
C ILE A 22 -20.78 -1.23 3.81
N ARG A 23 -21.94 -0.76 3.40
CA ARG A 23 -23.08 -1.62 2.99
C ARG A 23 -22.68 -2.60 1.88
N GLY A 24 -22.91 -3.90 2.11
CA GLY A 24 -22.60 -4.97 1.18
C GLY A 24 -21.12 -5.34 1.10
N ALA A 25 -20.25 -4.67 1.87
CA ALA A 25 -18.87 -5.11 2.00
C ALA A 25 -18.78 -6.40 2.81
N THR A 26 -17.78 -7.21 2.47
CA THR A 26 -17.42 -8.43 3.23
C THR A 26 -15.92 -8.43 3.48
N VAL A 27 -15.50 -8.92 4.65
CA VAL A 27 -14.09 -9.12 4.98
C VAL A 27 -13.83 -10.59 5.20
N ILE A 28 -12.83 -11.11 4.53
CA ILE A 28 -12.41 -12.51 4.56
C ILE A 28 -11.05 -12.56 5.28
N PRO A 29 -10.94 -13.21 6.44
CA PRO A 29 -9.66 -13.42 7.13
C PRO A 29 -8.84 -14.47 6.34
N LEU A 30 -8.01 -14.00 5.41
CA LEU A 30 -7.35 -14.88 4.46
C LEU A 30 -6.08 -15.50 5.01
N LEU A 31 -5.20 -14.70 5.61
CA LEU A 31 -3.82 -15.08 5.95
C LEU A 31 -3.55 -14.81 7.44
N PRO A 32 -4.15 -15.60 8.36
CA PRO A 32 -3.83 -15.47 9.77
C PRO A 32 -2.39 -15.91 10.05
N PRO A 33 -1.74 -15.36 11.09
CA PRO A 33 -0.46 -15.87 11.54
C PRO A 33 -0.62 -17.26 12.15
N GLY A 34 0.44 -18.07 12.12
CA GLY A 34 0.44 -19.42 12.68
C GLY A 34 1.85 -19.90 13.02
N PRO A 35 1.99 -21.12 13.53
CA PRO A 35 3.29 -21.72 13.82
C PRO A 35 4.19 -21.72 12.59
N GLY A 36 5.39 -21.13 12.70
CA GLY A 36 6.34 -21.02 11.59
C GLY A 36 5.93 -20.03 10.48
N ASN A 37 4.87 -19.23 10.72
CA ASN A 37 4.42 -18.16 9.84
C ASN A 37 3.81 -17.02 10.68
N PRO A 38 4.61 -16.23 11.36
CA PRO A 38 4.11 -15.22 12.31
C PRO A 38 3.54 -13.96 11.64
N ARG A 39 3.85 -13.73 10.34
CA ARG A 39 3.46 -12.53 9.61
C ARG A 39 3.18 -12.82 8.14
N ASN A 40 2.07 -12.26 7.63
CA ASN A 40 1.67 -12.27 6.22
C ASN A 40 1.25 -10.87 5.82
N THR A 41 1.97 -10.22 4.89
CA THR A 41 1.78 -8.79 4.59
C THR A 41 2.05 -8.44 3.13
N GLU A 42 1.76 -7.19 2.77
CA GLU A 42 2.27 -6.49 1.58
C GLU A 42 2.02 -7.24 0.27
N GLY A 43 0.74 -7.45 -0.02
CA GLY A 43 0.31 -8.21 -1.20
C GLY A 43 -0.05 -7.35 -2.41
N ALA A 44 -0.27 -8.03 -3.53
CA ALA A 44 -0.78 -7.47 -4.77
C ALA A 44 -1.69 -8.49 -5.49
N PHE A 45 -2.65 -7.98 -6.27
CA PHE A 45 -3.55 -8.81 -7.06
C PHE A 45 -3.19 -8.76 -8.54
N ILE A 46 -3.52 -9.86 -9.23
CA ILE A 46 -3.63 -9.85 -10.69
C ILE A 46 -4.74 -10.78 -11.17
N ALA A 47 -5.55 -10.29 -12.12
CA ALA A 47 -6.49 -11.12 -12.84
C ALA A 47 -5.76 -11.93 -13.91
N LEU A 48 -6.00 -13.23 -13.96
CA LEU A 48 -5.46 -14.16 -14.94
C LEU A 48 -6.42 -14.31 -16.12
N ARG A 49 -5.90 -14.70 -17.28
CA ARG A 49 -6.72 -14.85 -18.50
C ARG A 49 -7.73 -16.00 -18.42
N ASP A 50 -7.52 -16.96 -17.54
CA ASP A 50 -8.46 -18.06 -17.28
C ASP A 50 -9.61 -17.66 -16.32
N GLY A 51 -9.67 -16.39 -15.90
CA GLY A 51 -10.70 -15.86 -15.02
C GLY A 51 -10.35 -15.94 -13.54
N ARG A 52 -9.29 -16.64 -13.16
CA ARG A 52 -8.83 -16.67 -11.78
C ARG A 52 -8.17 -15.35 -11.38
N ILE A 53 -8.08 -15.14 -10.08
CA ILE A 53 -7.32 -14.03 -9.48
C ILE A 53 -6.18 -14.65 -8.66
N LEU A 54 -4.97 -14.15 -8.87
CA LEU A 54 -3.83 -14.42 -8.01
C LEU A 54 -3.68 -13.26 -7.02
N PHE A 55 -3.59 -13.57 -5.74
CA PHE A 55 -3.10 -12.66 -4.69
C PHE A 55 -1.73 -13.14 -4.23
N ALA A 56 -0.70 -12.38 -4.55
CA ALA A 56 0.66 -12.62 -4.08
C ALA A 56 0.96 -11.77 -2.86
N TYR A 57 1.76 -12.27 -1.91
CA TYR A 57 2.05 -11.58 -0.66
C TYR A 57 3.38 -12.04 -0.04
N THR A 58 3.92 -11.25 0.89
CA THR A 58 5.10 -11.59 1.67
C THR A 58 4.70 -12.52 2.82
N ARG A 59 5.28 -13.72 2.85
CA ARG A 59 5.08 -14.74 3.88
C ARG A 59 6.35 -14.90 4.71
N PHE A 60 6.34 -14.43 5.95
CA PHE A 60 7.46 -14.53 6.87
C PHE A 60 7.51 -15.91 7.56
N SER A 61 8.71 -16.43 7.79
CA SER A 61 8.91 -17.74 8.39
C SER A 61 9.92 -17.75 9.53
N GLY A 62 10.78 -16.74 9.66
CA GLY A 62 11.84 -16.71 10.67
C GLY A 62 11.50 -15.88 11.91
N GLY A 63 10.52 -14.99 11.81
CA GLY A 63 10.10 -14.02 12.81
C GLY A 63 9.09 -13.05 12.18
N ASP A 64 8.73 -11.96 12.88
CA ASP A 64 7.76 -10.97 12.43
C ASP A 64 8.37 -9.59 12.09
N GLY A 65 9.68 -9.47 12.19
CA GLY A 65 10.43 -8.26 11.84
C GLY A 65 10.70 -8.12 10.34
N ASP A 66 10.89 -6.90 9.86
CA ASP A 66 11.17 -6.62 8.43
C ASP A 66 12.49 -7.22 7.91
N HIS A 67 13.31 -7.77 8.79
CA HIS A 67 14.61 -8.38 8.44
C HIS A 67 14.61 -9.91 8.61
N ASP A 68 13.49 -10.49 9.05
CA ASP A 68 13.34 -11.92 9.22
C ASP A 68 13.08 -12.61 7.87
N ALA A 69 13.37 -13.92 7.81
CA ALA A 69 13.25 -14.71 6.60
C ALA A 69 11.80 -14.69 6.05
N ALA A 70 11.67 -14.46 4.75
CA ALA A 70 10.40 -14.45 4.07
C ALA A 70 10.51 -14.91 2.62
N THR A 71 9.38 -15.31 2.05
CA THR A 71 9.19 -15.70 0.65
C THR A 71 8.04 -14.90 0.05
N ILE A 72 7.93 -14.82 -1.27
CA ILE A 72 6.68 -14.40 -1.92
C ILE A 72 5.84 -15.63 -2.16
N ALA A 73 4.68 -15.68 -1.54
CA ALA A 73 3.68 -16.71 -1.68
C ALA A 73 2.45 -16.19 -2.45
N GLY A 74 1.60 -17.09 -2.91
CA GLY A 74 0.39 -16.75 -3.63
C GLY A 74 -0.77 -17.66 -3.29
N ARG A 75 -1.99 -17.12 -3.38
CA ARG A 75 -3.27 -17.82 -3.32
C ARG A 75 -4.14 -17.44 -4.49
N TYR A 76 -4.99 -18.36 -4.90
CA TYR A 76 -5.88 -18.18 -6.06
C TYR A 76 -7.34 -18.14 -5.64
N SER A 77 -8.12 -17.36 -6.37
CA SER A 77 -9.58 -17.37 -6.33
C SER A 77 -10.12 -17.62 -7.74
N ASP A 78 -11.17 -18.42 -7.87
CA ASP A 78 -11.89 -18.72 -9.11
C ASP A 78 -13.34 -18.23 -9.11
N ASP A 79 -13.72 -17.47 -8.08
CA ASP A 79 -15.09 -16.99 -7.83
C ASP A 79 -15.14 -15.48 -7.54
N ASP A 80 -14.36 -14.70 -8.27
CA ASP A 80 -14.28 -13.23 -8.13
C ASP A 80 -13.83 -12.78 -6.73
N GLY A 81 -12.96 -13.55 -6.06
CA GLY A 81 -12.40 -13.22 -4.76
C GLY A 81 -13.31 -13.51 -3.56
N LYS A 82 -14.36 -14.33 -3.73
CA LYS A 82 -15.23 -14.74 -2.61
C LYS A 82 -14.58 -15.82 -1.75
N THR A 83 -13.90 -16.77 -2.39
CA THR A 83 -13.13 -17.80 -1.72
C THR A 83 -11.72 -17.91 -2.32
N TRP A 84 -10.79 -18.47 -1.57
CA TRP A 84 -9.38 -18.56 -1.91
C TRP A 84 -8.83 -19.94 -1.60
N THR A 85 -7.84 -20.38 -2.36
CA THR A 85 -7.13 -21.63 -2.05
C THR A 85 -6.59 -21.61 -0.61
N ARG A 86 -6.56 -22.77 0.02
CA ARG A 86 -6.04 -22.91 1.40
C ARG A 86 -4.53 -23.03 1.43
N GLU A 87 -3.96 -23.64 0.41
CA GLU A 87 -2.53 -23.89 0.32
C GLU A 87 -1.84 -22.74 -0.40
N ASP A 88 -0.68 -22.37 0.10
CA ASP A 88 0.19 -21.37 -0.50
C ASP A 88 0.99 -21.98 -1.65
N VAL A 89 1.14 -21.22 -2.73
CA VAL A 89 2.11 -21.51 -3.78
C VAL A 89 3.30 -20.57 -3.61
N THR A 90 4.51 -21.06 -3.52
CA THR A 90 5.72 -20.23 -3.49
C THR A 90 5.97 -19.66 -4.90
N LEU A 91 5.89 -18.34 -5.04
CA LEU A 91 6.17 -17.63 -6.29
C LEU A 91 7.64 -17.22 -6.40
N VAL A 92 8.23 -16.77 -5.29
CA VAL A 92 9.67 -16.48 -5.17
C VAL A 92 10.17 -17.04 -3.83
N ALA A 93 11.12 -17.94 -3.89
CA ALA A 93 11.83 -18.43 -2.70
C ALA A 93 12.66 -17.29 -2.08
N ASN A 94 13.07 -17.43 -0.82
CA ASN A 94 14.01 -16.47 -0.25
C ASN A 94 15.36 -16.58 -0.96
N GLU A 95 15.67 -15.59 -1.77
CA GLU A 95 16.93 -15.46 -2.52
C GLU A 95 17.80 -14.30 -2.01
N GLY A 96 17.35 -13.61 -0.96
CA GLY A 96 18.13 -12.61 -0.22
C GLY A 96 18.84 -13.23 0.97
N ALA A 97 19.91 -12.60 1.45
CA ALA A 97 20.56 -13.03 2.69
C ALA A 97 19.64 -12.86 3.92
N MET A 98 18.69 -11.91 3.86
CA MET A 98 17.63 -11.73 4.85
C MET A 98 16.31 -12.27 4.31
N ASN A 99 15.73 -11.59 3.30
CA ASN A 99 14.42 -11.99 2.75
C ASN A 99 14.17 -11.48 1.34
N VAL A 100 12.97 -11.83 0.84
CA VAL A 100 12.28 -11.17 -0.26
C VAL A 100 10.93 -10.68 0.24
N MET A 101 10.51 -9.45 -0.14
CA MET A 101 9.26 -8.85 0.35
C MET A 101 8.69 -7.79 -0.61
N ASP A 102 7.53 -7.22 -0.26
CA ASP A 102 6.88 -6.09 -0.96
C ASP A 102 6.58 -6.36 -2.43
N VAL A 103 5.53 -7.12 -2.70
CA VAL A 103 5.20 -7.54 -4.07
C VAL A 103 4.33 -6.53 -4.80
N SER A 104 4.65 -6.31 -6.09
CA SER A 104 3.75 -5.68 -7.07
C SER A 104 3.55 -6.62 -8.26
N LEU A 105 2.31 -6.74 -8.72
CA LEU A 105 1.95 -7.54 -9.91
C LEU A 105 1.39 -6.61 -10.98
N LEU A 106 1.87 -6.76 -12.21
CA LEU A 106 1.44 -5.94 -13.32
C LEU A 106 1.32 -6.79 -14.58
N ARG A 107 0.19 -6.69 -15.30
CA ARG A 107 0.09 -7.22 -16.66
C ARG A 107 0.59 -6.17 -17.63
N LEU A 108 1.64 -6.50 -18.34
CA LEU A 108 2.24 -5.66 -19.36
C LEU A 108 1.43 -5.70 -20.66
N ARG A 109 1.57 -4.69 -21.51
CA ARG A 109 0.92 -4.63 -22.84
C ARG A 109 1.27 -5.77 -23.77
N ASP A 110 2.47 -6.35 -23.62
CA ASP A 110 2.88 -7.54 -24.38
C ASP A 110 2.20 -8.83 -23.86
N GLY A 111 1.41 -8.72 -22.80
CA GLY A 111 0.63 -9.78 -22.21
C GLY A 111 1.33 -10.57 -21.12
N ARG A 112 2.63 -10.38 -20.90
CA ARG A 112 3.35 -10.99 -19.77
C ARG A 112 2.85 -10.43 -18.44
N ILE A 113 3.02 -11.19 -17.38
CA ILE A 113 2.89 -10.73 -16.01
C ILE A 113 4.30 -10.39 -15.49
N ALA A 114 4.47 -9.19 -14.95
CA ALA A 114 5.66 -8.80 -14.22
C ALA A 114 5.38 -8.90 -12.72
N LEU A 115 6.27 -9.57 -11.98
CA LEU A 115 6.27 -9.67 -10.53
C LEU A 115 7.49 -8.92 -10.01
N PHE A 116 7.25 -7.79 -9.36
CA PHE A 116 8.27 -6.97 -8.72
C PHE A 116 8.30 -7.30 -7.23
N TYR A 117 9.49 -7.31 -6.66
CA TYR A 117 9.70 -7.56 -5.23
C TYR A 117 11.03 -6.96 -4.77
N LEU A 118 11.19 -6.76 -3.48
CA LEU A 118 12.47 -6.41 -2.87
C LEU A 118 13.26 -7.67 -2.54
N ARG A 119 14.54 -7.67 -2.86
CA ARG A 119 15.53 -8.60 -2.30
C ARG A 119 16.39 -7.86 -1.30
N LYS A 120 16.37 -8.33 -0.07
CA LYS A 120 17.07 -7.73 1.06
C LYS A 120 18.22 -8.62 1.51
N ASN A 121 19.44 -8.09 1.43
CA ASN A 121 20.64 -8.76 1.88
C ASN A 121 21.16 -8.21 3.22
N SER A 122 20.89 -6.94 3.51
CA SER A 122 21.26 -6.29 4.77
C SER A 122 20.41 -5.04 4.99
N VAL A 123 20.58 -4.38 6.13
CA VAL A 123 20.01 -3.05 6.41
C VAL A 123 20.59 -1.92 5.54
N PHE A 124 21.53 -2.25 4.64
CA PHE A 124 22.16 -1.32 3.70
C PHE A 124 22.05 -1.77 2.24
N ASP A 125 21.56 -2.98 2.01
CA ASP A 125 21.38 -3.56 0.67
C ASP A 125 19.99 -4.17 0.57
N CYS A 126 19.04 -3.36 0.10
CA CYS A 126 17.69 -3.76 -0.23
C CYS A 126 17.36 -3.15 -1.60
N LYS A 127 17.05 -3.99 -2.59
CA LYS A 127 16.89 -3.55 -3.98
C LYS A 127 15.68 -4.21 -4.65
N PRO A 128 15.01 -3.50 -5.58
CA PRO A 128 13.93 -4.06 -6.37
C PRO A 128 14.45 -5.00 -7.47
N PHE A 129 13.74 -6.10 -7.63
CA PHE A 129 13.92 -7.10 -8.67
C PHE A 129 12.60 -7.33 -9.41
N VAL A 130 12.67 -7.87 -10.63
CA VAL A 130 11.52 -8.26 -11.43
C VAL A 130 11.71 -9.65 -12.01
N ARG A 131 10.64 -10.43 -12.05
CA ARG A 131 10.48 -11.67 -12.80
C ARG A 131 9.30 -11.56 -13.75
N PHE A 132 9.36 -12.25 -14.88
CA PHE A 132 8.30 -12.24 -15.87
C PHE A 132 7.70 -13.63 -16.05
N SER A 133 6.39 -13.68 -16.28
CA SER A 133 5.68 -14.90 -16.65
C SER A 133 4.93 -14.69 -17.97
N SER A 134 5.06 -15.66 -18.88
CA SER A 134 4.31 -15.72 -20.13
C SER A 134 3.17 -16.75 -20.10
N ASP A 135 3.00 -17.46 -18.99
CA ASP A 135 2.09 -18.59 -18.83
C ASP A 135 1.13 -18.45 -17.64
N GLU A 136 0.72 -17.18 -17.38
CA GLU A 136 -0.23 -16.84 -16.32
C GLU A 136 0.26 -17.19 -14.90
N GLY A 137 1.56 -16.98 -14.65
CA GLY A 137 2.16 -17.17 -13.33
C GLY A 137 2.48 -18.63 -12.97
N LYS A 138 2.41 -19.56 -13.93
CA LYS A 138 2.79 -20.97 -13.70
C LYS A 138 4.31 -21.14 -13.61
N SER A 139 5.04 -20.35 -14.39
CA SER A 139 6.49 -20.24 -14.32
C SER A 139 6.97 -18.81 -14.40
N TRP A 140 8.16 -18.55 -13.86
CA TRP A 140 8.76 -17.23 -13.78
C TRP A 140 10.18 -17.24 -14.35
N SER A 141 10.54 -16.17 -15.04
CA SER A 141 11.90 -15.98 -15.53
C SER A 141 12.91 -15.89 -14.39
N GLU A 142 14.20 -15.92 -14.74
CA GLU A 142 15.25 -15.47 -13.83
C GLU A 142 15.00 -14.04 -13.35
N ALA A 143 15.44 -13.76 -12.11
CA ALA A 143 15.31 -12.45 -11.50
C ALA A 143 16.23 -11.43 -12.19
N LYS A 144 15.67 -10.27 -12.54
CA LYS A 144 16.42 -9.12 -13.03
C LYS A 144 16.43 -8.02 -12.00
N GLN A 145 17.60 -7.49 -11.67
CA GLN A 145 17.75 -6.33 -10.80
C GLN A 145 17.30 -5.06 -11.53
N CYS A 146 16.44 -4.26 -10.89
CA CYS A 146 15.92 -3.03 -11.48
C CYS A 146 16.78 -1.81 -11.15
N VAL A 147 17.36 -1.76 -9.94
CA VAL A 147 18.16 -0.64 -9.44
C VAL A 147 19.53 -1.14 -9.02
N PHE A 148 20.59 -0.57 -9.58
CA PHE A 148 21.98 -1.01 -9.34
C PHE A 148 22.69 -0.18 -8.26
N GLU A 149 22.20 0.99 -7.91
CA GLU A 149 22.78 1.84 -6.88
C GLU A 149 22.69 1.16 -5.51
N ASP A 150 23.81 1.13 -4.79
CA ASP A 150 23.88 0.54 -3.45
C ASP A 150 23.19 1.43 -2.43
N ALA A 151 22.04 0.99 -1.97
CA ALA A 151 21.23 1.65 -0.97
C ALA A 151 20.17 0.71 -0.35
N TYR A 152 19.52 1.18 0.69
CA TYR A 152 18.30 0.58 1.19
C TYR A 152 17.10 1.22 0.49
N TRP A 153 16.65 0.57 -0.58
CA TRP A 153 15.50 0.96 -1.36
C TRP A 153 14.24 0.27 -0.84
N VAL A 154 13.15 1.02 -0.75
CA VAL A 154 11.83 0.50 -0.39
C VAL A 154 10.85 0.83 -1.51
N ILE A 155 10.28 -0.19 -2.10
CA ILE A 155 9.06 -0.12 -2.90
C ILE A 155 7.97 -0.79 -2.08
N ASN A 156 6.93 -0.05 -1.71
CA ASN A 156 5.81 -0.67 -1.03
C ASN A 156 5.03 -1.58 -2.00
N ASN A 157 4.20 -2.45 -1.47
CA ASN A 157 3.38 -3.36 -2.27
C ASN A 157 2.43 -2.62 -3.23
N ASP A 158 2.15 -3.22 -4.38
CA ASP A 158 1.15 -2.73 -5.37
C ASP A 158 1.45 -1.31 -5.90
N ARG A 159 2.73 -1.00 -6.21
CA ARG A 159 3.20 0.35 -6.57
C ARG A 159 3.63 0.53 -8.02
N VAL A 160 4.09 -0.51 -8.70
CA VAL A 160 4.53 -0.37 -10.09
C VAL A 160 3.32 -0.20 -11.00
N VAL A 161 3.35 0.80 -11.87
CA VAL A 161 2.26 1.11 -12.80
C VAL A 161 2.77 1.21 -14.23
N GLU A 162 1.90 0.92 -15.20
CA GLU A 162 2.10 1.20 -16.62
C GLU A 162 1.26 2.40 -17.01
N LEU A 163 1.89 3.45 -17.52
CA LEU A 163 1.22 4.65 -18.01
C LEU A 163 0.53 4.41 -19.36
N PRO A 164 -0.40 5.30 -19.77
CA PRO A 164 -0.99 5.26 -21.11
C PRO A 164 0.03 5.30 -22.25
N SER A 165 1.20 5.88 -22.05
CA SER A 165 2.33 5.86 -23.02
C SER A 165 3.00 4.48 -23.17
N GLY A 166 2.80 3.56 -22.22
CA GLY A 166 3.51 2.28 -22.13
C GLY A 166 4.73 2.31 -21.22
N ARG A 167 5.13 3.49 -20.74
CA ARG A 167 6.20 3.63 -19.75
C ARG A 167 5.79 2.99 -18.43
N LEU A 168 6.69 2.20 -17.84
CA LEU A 168 6.53 1.72 -16.47
C LEU A 168 7.12 2.75 -15.51
N LEU A 169 6.42 3.01 -14.41
CA LEU A 169 6.93 3.79 -13.28
C LEU A 169 7.04 2.92 -12.05
N MET A 170 8.17 3.01 -11.37
CA MET A 170 8.47 2.37 -10.09
C MET A 170 8.85 3.46 -9.09
N PRO A 171 7.90 3.94 -8.28
CA PRO A 171 8.18 4.88 -7.20
C PRO A 171 8.84 4.17 -6.02
N LEU A 172 9.88 4.75 -5.47
CA LEU A 172 10.75 4.18 -4.44
C LEU A 172 11.05 5.19 -3.35
N ALA A 173 11.23 4.73 -2.13
CA ALA A 173 11.92 5.48 -1.10
C ALA A 173 13.37 4.97 -0.97
N ARG A 174 14.32 5.89 -0.91
CA ARG A 174 15.69 5.61 -0.51
C ARG A 174 15.87 6.01 0.92
N HIS A 175 16.17 5.05 1.79
CA HIS A 175 16.47 5.35 3.19
C HIS A 175 17.89 5.83 3.34
N LEU A 176 18.07 6.82 4.20
CA LEU A 176 19.35 7.47 4.44
C LEU A 176 20.24 6.62 5.35
N ARG A 177 21.52 7.00 5.43
CA ARG A 177 22.48 6.51 6.42
C ARG A 177 22.95 7.70 7.26
N SER A 178 23.05 7.51 8.56
CA SER A 178 23.56 8.50 9.48
C SER A 178 24.63 7.85 10.36
N GLY A 179 25.88 8.36 10.30
CA GLY A 179 26.99 7.81 11.08
C GLY A 179 27.35 6.35 10.76
N GLY A 180 26.97 5.83 9.59
CA GLY A 180 27.17 4.43 9.21
C GLY A 180 25.99 3.50 9.56
N ASP A 181 24.97 4.01 10.26
CA ASP A 181 23.79 3.26 10.66
C ASP A 181 22.60 3.53 9.73
N TYR A 182 21.60 2.62 9.76
CA TYR A 182 20.33 2.81 9.11
C TYR A 182 19.60 4.04 9.69
N ASP A 183 19.12 4.91 8.79
CA ASP A 183 18.31 6.07 9.14
C ASP A 183 16.92 5.89 8.50
N PRO A 184 15.83 5.87 9.27
CA PRO A 184 14.47 5.68 8.73
C PRO A 184 14.00 6.85 7.85
N ARG A 185 14.73 7.97 7.78
CA ARG A 185 14.38 9.08 6.88
C ARG A 185 14.52 8.64 5.43
N GLY A 186 13.42 8.74 4.71
CA GLY A 186 13.38 8.44 3.28
C GLY A 186 13.39 9.70 2.42
N THR A 187 13.90 9.56 1.21
CA THR A 187 13.70 10.47 0.09
C THR A 187 12.92 9.75 -1.00
N ALA A 188 12.00 10.43 -1.68
CA ALA A 188 11.19 9.79 -2.71
C ALA A 188 11.84 9.94 -4.10
N HIS A 189 11.86 8.84 -4.82
CA HIS A 189 12.49 8.68 -6.13
C HIS A 189 11.53 7.98 -7.09
N VAL A 190 11.81 8.07 -8.38
CA VAL A 190 11.14 7.27 -9.41
C VAL A 190 12.19 6.68 -10.33
N TYR A 191 12.06 5.38 -10.61
CA TYR A 191 12.70 4.75 -11.75
C TYR A 191 11.65 4.47 -12.81
N TYR A 192 12.00 4.62 -14.09
CA TYR A 192 11.10 4.37 -15.19
C TYR A 192 11.74 3.48 -16.26
N SER A 193 10.90 2.76 -16.98
CA SER A 193 11.30 1.86 -18.06
C SER A 193 10.43 2.09 -19.28
N ASP A 194 11.08 2.23 -20.45
CA ASP A 194 10.44 2.38 -21.76
C ASP A 194 10.47 1.08 -22.59
N ASP A 195 10.99 -0.01 -22.01
CA ASP A 195 11.21 -1.30 -22.68
C ASP A 195 10.59 -2.49 -21.91
N ALA A 196 9.40 -2.24 -21.35
CA ALA A 196 8.61 -3.24 -20.62
C ALA A 196 9.37 -3.89 -19.44
N GLY A 197 10.17 -3.07 -18.71
CA GLY A 197 10.92 -3.48 -17.52
C GLY A 197 12.25 -4.16 -17.79
N SER A 198 12.74 -4.13 -19.04
CA SER A 198 14.04 -4.71 -19.39
C SER A 198 15.20 -3.88 -18.89
N THR A 199 15.09 -2.56 -18.96
CA THR A 199 16.04 -1.59 -18.39
C THR A 199 15.32 -0.47 -17.65
N TRP A 200 16.01 0.15 -16.69
CA TRP A 200 15.46 1.18 -15.83
C TRP A 200 16.36 2.41 -15.80
N ARG A 201 15.75 3.59 -15.82
CA ARG A 201 16.42 4.88 -15.67
C ARG A 201 15.91 5.58 -14.43
N HIS A 202 16.80 6.27 -13.75
CA HIS A 202 16.46 7.08 -12.60
C HIS A 202 15.95 8.46 -13.03
N SER A 203 14.80 8.89 -12.53
CA SER A 203 14.36 10.29 -12.66
C SER A 203 15.38 11.22 -12.00
N PRO A 204 15.77 12.32 -12.63
CA PRO A 204 16.71 13.26 -12.04
C PRO A 204 16.14 13.99 -10.81
N THR A 205 14.82 13.96 -10.61
CA THR A 205 14.18 14.60 -9.47
C THR A 205 14.20 13.69 -8.24
N VAL A 206 14.79 14.18 -7.16
CA VAL A 206 14.72 13.59 -5.82
C VAL A 206 13.84 14.48 -4.97
N LEU A 207 12.80 13.92 -4.36
CA LEU A 207 11.93 14.66 -3.46
C LEU A 207 12.36 14.43 -2.02
N GLU A 208 12.79 15.51 -1.37
CA GLU A 208 13.13 15.54 0.03
C GLU A 208 12.01 16.20 0.84
N CYS A 209 11.84 15.76 2.09
CA CYS A 209 10.86 16.33 2.98
C CYS A 209 11.23 17.78 3.31
N PRO A 210 10.37 18.78 3.02
CA PRO A 210 10.70 20.20 3.18
C PRO A 210 10.82 20.63 4.65
N THR A 211 10.37 19.81 5.57
CA THR A 211 10.41 20.07 7.01
C THR A 211 11.19 18.98 7.70
N PRO A 212 12.00 19.28 8.73
CA PRO A 212 12.66 18.26 9.52
C PRO A 212 11.67 17.20 9.99
N SER A 213 11.89 15.97 9.59
CA SER A 213 11.03 14.82 9.90
C SER A 213 11.90 13.60 10.14
N ARG A 214 11.55 12.81 11.16
CA ARG A 214 12.26 11.55 11.46
C ARG A 214 11.97 10.46 10.42
N ALA A 215 10.89 10.60 9.66
CA ALA A 215 10.52 9.64 8.62
C ALA A 215 10.91 10.11 7.22
N GLY A 216 10.99 11.43 6.98
CA GLY A 216 11.15 11.96 5.64
C GLY A 216 9.96 11.61 4.75
N PHE A 217 10.24 11.27 3.50
CA PHE A 217 9.29 10.77 2.50
C PHE A 217 9.46 9.27 2.30
N GLN A 218 8.44 8.50 2.63
CA GLN A 218 8.45 7.03 2.57
C GLN A 218 7.41 6.51 1.60
N GLU A 219 7.64 5.33 1.05
CA GLU A 219 6.69 4.49 0.33
C GLU A 219 5.80 5.25 -0.68
N PRO A 220 6.38 6.01 -1.62
CA PRO A 220 5.60 6.73 -2.62
C PRO A 220 4.79 5.76 -3.48
N GLY A 221 3.66 6.25 -4.00
CA GLY A 221 2.89 5.60 -5.04
C GLY A 221 2.52 6.62 -6.11
N VAL A 222 2.14 6.17 -7.30
CA VAL A 222 1.80 7.04 -8.43
C VAL A 222 0.50 6.61 -9.09
N VAL A 223 -0.22 7.59 -9.66
CA VAL A 223 -1.43 7.36 -10.45
C VAL A 223 -1.49 8.33 -11.63
N ALA A 224 -1.81 7.79 -12.82
CA ALA A 224 -2.03 8.61 -14.02
C ALA A 224 -3.35 9.39 -13.90
N LEU A 225 -3.31 10.69 -14.23
CA LEU A 225 -4.47 11.58 -14.22
C LEU A 225 -5.07 11.73 -15.62
N LYS A 226 -6.35 12.12 -15.70
CA LYS A 226 -7.08 12.29 -16.98
C LYS A 226 -6.51 13.41 -17.85
N ASP A 227 -5.85 14.40 -17.24
CA ASP A 227 -5.21 15.53 -17.93
C ASP A 227 -3.79 15.24 -18.44
N GLY A 228 -3.35 13.99 -18.34
CA GLY A 228 -2.03 13.54 -18.78
C GLY A 228 -0.92 13.71 -17.74
N ARG A 229 -1.17 14.36 -16.63
CA ARG A 229 -0.22 14.38 -15.51
C ARG A 229 -0.17 13.03 -14.80
N VAL A 230 0.91 12.82 -14.05
CA VAL A 230 1.02 11.74 -13.08
C VAL A 230 1.06 12.36 -11.67
N MET A 231 0.21 11.92 -10.78
CA MET A 231 0.25 12.31 -9.37
C MET A 231 1.03 11.28 -8.56
N MET A 232 2.01 11.74 -7.79
CA MET A 232 2.66 10.95 -6.73
C MET A 232 1.97 11.27 -5.41
N PHE A 233 1.70 10.24 -4.61
CA PHE A 233 1.27 10.36 -3.22
C PHE A 233 2.34 9.72 -2.33
N ILE A 234 2.63 10.34 -1.17
CA ILE A 234 3.82 10.04 -0.37
C ILE A 234 3.43 9.92 1.10
N ARG A 235 3.82 8.82 1.72
CA ARG A 235 3.71 8.61 3.16
C ARG A 235 4.63 9.56 3.91
N THR A 236 4.08 10.28 4.90
CA THR A 236 4.84 11.19 5.76
C THR A 236 4.43 11.06 7.23
N ARG A 237 5.19 11.67 8.13
CA ARG A 237 4.84 11.86 9.53
C ARG A 237 4.28 13.27 9.81
N LEU A 238 3.96 14.04 8.79
CA LEU A 238 3.56 15.46 8.91
C LEU A 238 2.04 15.63 9.02
N GLY A 239 1.29 14.58 9.41
CA GLY A 239 -0.14 14.62 9.64
C GLY A 239 -1.01 14.53 8.38
N SER A 240 -0.41 14.35 7.21
CA SER A 240 -1.11 14.08 5.95
C SER A 240 -0.21 13.31 4.98
N GLN A 241 -0.80 12.66 3.99
CA GLN A 241 -0.05 12.30 2.79
C GLN A 241 0.46 13.57 2.11
N TYR A 242 1.60 13.48 1.39
CA TYR A 242 2.08 14.55 0.51
C TYR A 242 1.82 14.16 -0.93
N ARG A 243 1.81 15.13 -1.84
CA ARG A 243 1.62 14.91 -3.28
C ARG A 243 2.59 15.74 -4.10
N SER A 244 2.99 15.19 -5.23
CA SER A 244 3.79 15.84 -6.27
C SER A 244 3.25 15.46 -7.63
N TYR A 245 3.57 16.23 -8.67
CA TYR A 245 3.05 16.00 -10.01
C TYR A 245 4.17 15.98 -11.04
N SER A 246 4.05 15.07 -11.99
CA SER A 246 4.83 15.03 -13.22
C SER A 246 3.96 15.41 -14.42
N LYS A 247 4.56 16.11 -15.40
CA LYS A 247 3.94 16.51 -16.69
C LYS A 247 4.61 15.84 -17.88
N ASP A 248 5.58 14.98 -17.64
CA ASP A 248 6.48 14.35 -18.61
C ASP A 248 6.61 12.83 -18.33
N ASP A 249 5.49 12.20 -18.04
CA ASP A 249 5.43 10.75 -17.80
C ASP A 249 6.41 10.26 -16.71
N GLY A 250 6.57 11.03 -15.63
CA GLY A 250 7.38 10.64 -14.48
C GLY A 250 8.88 10.95 -14.61
N GLU A 251 9.28 11.69 -15.62
CA GLU A 251 10.69 12.06 -15.82
C GLU A 251 11.14 13.13 -14.83
N THR A 252 10.31 14.16 -14.62
CA THR A 252 10.53 15.18 -13.57
C THR A 252 9.29 15.39 -12.70
N TRP A 253 9.51 15.94 -11.50
CA TRP A 253 8.47 16.08 -10.49
C TRP A 253 8.47 17.48 -9.87
N SER A 254 7.29 18.02 -9.61
CA SER A 254 7.13 19.28 -8.87
C SER A 254 7.56 19.10 -7.40
N PRO A 255 7.83 20.21 -6.68
CA PRO A 255 7.97 20.15 -5.23
C PRO A 255 6.75 19.47 -4.58
N ALA A 256 7.00 18.63 -3.57
CA ALA A 256 5.93 17.94 -2.86
C ALA A 256 5.22 18.89 -1.88
N VAL A 257 3.90 18.82 -1.85
CA VAL A 257 3.05 19.63 -0.98
C VAL A 257 2.07 18.74 -0.19
N PRO A 258 1.56 19.19 0.97
CA PRO A 258 0.52 18.47 1.69
C PRO A 258 -0.69 18.16 0.81
N SER A 259 -1.25 16.96 0.91
CA SER A 259 -2.51 16.59 0.27
C SER A 259 -3.68 16.73 1.25
N PRO A 260 -4.94 16.72 0.76
CA PRO A 260 -6.12 16.69 1.62
C PRO A 260 -6.28 15.43 2.48
N LEU A 261 -5.52 14.38 2.19
CA LEU A 261 -5.58 13.10 2.92
C LEU A 261 -4.83 13.20 4.26
N ARG A 262 -5.54 13.59 5.31
CA ARG A 262 -5.02 13.59 6.68
C ARG A 262 -4.72 12.17 7.12
N SER A 263 -3.52 11.91 7.65
CA SER A 263 -3.09 10.54 7.95
C SER A 263 -2.02 10.48 9.03
N PRO A 264 -1.89 9.34 9.74
CA PRO A 264 -0.70 9.03 10.54
C PRO A 264 0.46 8.65 9.60
N LEU A 265 1.59 8.22 10.18
CA LEU A 265 2.68 7.58 9.43
C LEU A 265 2.23 6.19 8.95
N SER A 266 1.45 6.17 7.88
CA SER A 266 0.89 4.97 7.26
C SER A 266 0.74 5.21 5.76
N PRO A 267 1.00 4.20 4.90
CA PRO A 267 0.85 4.37 3.45
C PRO A 267 -0.62 4.48 3.06
N ALA A 268 -0.91 5.35 2.10
CA ALA A 268 -2.15 5.33 1.34
C ALA A 268 -2.00 4.46 0.09
N SER A 269 -3.11 4.05 -0.49
CA SER A 269 -3.18 3.47 -1.84
C SER A 269 -4.23 4.22 -2.66
N ILE A 270 -3.89 4.59 -3.90
CA ILE A 270 -4.78 5.32 -4.79
C ILE A 270 -4.76 4.62 -6.16
N LYS A 271 -5.96 4.25 -6.66
CA LYS A 271 -6.13 3.72 -8.01
C LYS A 271 -7.38 4.29 -8.68
N ARG A 272 -7.39 4.28 -10.01
CA ARG A 272 -8.55 4.68 -10.80
C ARG A 272 -9.55 3.54 -10.88
N ILE A 273 -10.81 3.82 -10.59
CA ILE A 273 -11.94 2.89 -10.74
C ILE A 273 -12.24 2.76 -12.24
N PRO A 274 -12.10 1.56 -12.83
CA PRO A 274 -12.27 1.42 -14.29
C PRO A 274 -13.68 1.76 -14.79
N SER A 275 -14.73 1.44 -14.02
CA SER A 275 -16.13 1.60 -14.43
C SER A 275 -16.62 3.04 -14.38
N THR A 276 -16.04 3.91 -13.54
CA THR A 276 -16.48 5.30 -13.36
C THR A 276 -15.44 6.32 -13.81
N GLY A 277 -14.19 5.92 -13.84
CA GLY A 277 -13.06 6.79 -14.13
C GLY A 277 -12.68 7.73 -12.98
N ASP A 278 -13.26 7.58 -11.80
CA ASP A 278 -12.90 8.34 -10.60
C ASP A 278 -11.70 7.70 -9.88
N LEU A 279 -11.03 8.45 -9.01
CA LEU A 279 -9.98 7.89 -8.17
C LEU A 279 -10.58 7.34 -6.87
N LEU A 280 -10.11 6.18 -6.45
CA LEU A 280 -10.34 5.59 -5.13
C LEU A 280 -9.08 5.74 -4.29
N ALA A 281 -9.19 6.36 -3.11
CA ALA A 281 -8.16 6.34 -2.09
C ALA A 281 -8.55 5.39 -0.95
N VAL A 282 -7.56 4.65 -0.43
CA VAL A 282 -7.67 3.81 0.76
C VAL A 282 -6.53 4.18 1.69
N TRP A 283 -6.85 4.68 2.90
CA TRP A 283 -5.86 5.16 3.85
C TRP A 283 -6.43 5.17 5.28
N ASN A 284 -5.62 5.60 6.25
CA ASN A 284 -6.11 5.87 7.61
C ASN A 284 -6.49 7.35 7.73
N ASP A 285 -7.80 7.67 7.69
CA ASP A 285 -8.26 9.06 7.77
C ASP A 285 -8.23 9.59 9.21
N HIS A 286 -7.31 10.50 9.47
CA HIS A 286 -7.20 11.18 10.75
C HIS A 286 -7.82 12.58 10.77
N ALA A 287 -8.68 12.91 9.81
CA ALA A 287 -9.35 14.22 9.80
C ALA A 287 -10.38 14.39 10.92
N SER A 288 -10.99 13.29 11.34
CA SER A 288 -12.10 13.30 12.31
C SER A 288 -11.90 12.31 13.49
N VAL A 289 -10.70 11.77 13.65
CA VAL A 289 -10.43 10.87 14.78
C VAL A 289 -10.13 11.68 16.05
N PRO A 290 -10.51 11.17 17.24
CA PRO A 290 -10.16 11.80 18.50
C PRO A 290 -8.65 11.98 18.68
N GLU A 291 -8.25 13.03 19.43
CA GLU A 291 -6.83 13.38 19.59
C GLU A 291 -5.98 12.24 20.17
N GLU A 292 -6.56 11.38 20.99
CA GLU A 292 -5.90 10.20 21.56
C GLU A 292 -5.45 9.17 20.52
N PHE A 293 -6.01 9.21 19.30
CA PHE A 293 -5.60 8.38 18.16
C PHE A 293 -4.51 9.01 17.31
N LEU A 294 -4.30 10.33 17.47
CA LEU A 294 -3.24 11.02 16.75
C LEU A 294 -1.86 10.62 17.31
N ALA A 295 -0.85 10.62 16.46
CA ALA A 295 0.50 10.40 16.88
C ALA A 295 0.96 11.50 17.83
N LYS A 296 1.19 11.19 19.10
CA LYS A 296 1.98 12.06 19.97
C LYS A 296 3.44 11.84 19.60
N ASP A 297 4.08 12.89 19.11
CA ASP A 297 5.49 12.86 18.69
C ASP A 297 6.41 12.91 19.92
N THR A 298 6.43 11.85 20.72
CA THR A 298 7.07 11.83 22.04
C THR A 298 8.30 10.92 22.15
N GLY A 299 8.92 10.49 21.03
CA GLY A 299 10.06 9.60 21.16
C GLY A 299 10.90 9.39 19.90
N PRO A 300 12.06 8.72 20.01
CA PRO A 300 12.92 8.40 18.90
C PRO A 300 12.31 7.38 17.91
N GLU A 301 11.22 6.72 18.27
CA GLU A 301 10.60 5.69 17.44
C GLU A 301 9.67 6.29 16.37
N VAL A 302 9.85 5.81 15.14
CA VAL A 302 9.10 6.21 13.94
C VAL A 302 7.68 5.64 13.93
N ARG A 303 7.22 4.97 14.96
CA ARG A 303 5.86 4.45 15.10
C ARG A 303 4.89 5.60 15.35
N GLY A 304 4.51 6.28 14.27
CA GLY A 304 3.62 7.42 14.33
C GLY A 304 2.15 7.04 14.26
N GLY A 305 1.47 7.04 15.39
CA GLY A 305 0.01 6.96 15.49
C GLY A 305 -0.60 5.60 15.22
N LYS A 306 -1.88 5.49 15.55
CA LYS A 306 -2.69 4.31 15.27
C LYS A 306 -3.03 4.24 13.78
N ARG A 307 -3.04 3.05 13.21
CA ARG A 307 -3.42 2.82 11.81
C ARG A 307 -4.89 2.40 11.69
N THR A 308 -5.76 3.22 12.24
CA THR A 308 -7.21 3.07 12.22
C THR A 308 -7.86 4.46 12.16
N PRO A 309 -9.03 4.63 11.53
CA PRO A 309 -9.77 3.66 10.71
C PRO A 309 -9.09 3.32 9.38
N LEU A 310 -9.55 2.28 8.67
CA LEU A 310 -9.29 2.07 7.25
C LEU A 310 -10.43 2.71 6.47
N THR A 311 -10.15 3.82 5.80
CA THR A 311 -11.14 4.66 5.13
C THR A 311 -10.99 4.58 3.62
N LEU A 312 -12.13 4.55 2.92
CA LEU A 312 -12.24 4.65 1.47
C LEU A 312 -12.87 6.00 1.12
N ALA A 313 -12.39 6.64 0.06
CA ALA A 313 -13.03 7.85 -0.49
C ALA A 313 -12.82 7.95 -2.01
N ILE A 314 -13.68 8.72 -2.65
CA ILE A 314 -13.68 8.94 -4.08
C ILE A 314 -13.26 10.38 -4.38
N SER A 315 -12.48 10.55 -5.44
CA SER A 315 -12.22 11.84 -6.06
C SER A 315 -12.70 11.84 -7.51
N ARG A 316 -13.52 12.84 -7.86
CA ARG A 316 -14.03 13.09 -9.21
C ARG A 316 -13.21 14.18 -9.95
N ASP A 317 -12.29 14.81 -9.24
CA ASP A 317 -11.49 15.95 -9.65
C ASP A 317 -9.97 15.69 -9.58
N GLU A 318 -9.58 14.45 -9.88
CA GLU A 318 -8.18 14.03 -10.01
C GLU A 318 -7.35 14.23 -8.72
N GLY A 319 -7.98 14.01 -7.56
CA GLY A 319 -7.32 14.03 -6.25
C GLY A 319 -7.29 15.42 -5.57
N GLU A 320 -7.98 16.44 -6.14
CA GLU A 320 -8.06 17.74 -5.49
C GLU A 320 -8.99 17.69 -4.28
N THR A 321 -10.14 17.02 -4.40
CA THR A 321 -11.05 16.75 -3.27
C THR A 321 -11.39 15.28 -3.14
N TRP A 322 -11.71 14.85 -1.92
CA TRP A 322 -12.08 13.47 -1.58
C TRP A 322 -13.42 13.47 -0.86
N THR A 323 -14.39 12.81 -1.49
CA THR A 323 -15.79 12.75 -1.05
C THR A 323 -16.22 11.32 -0.78
N ASN A 324 -17.44 11.14 -0.27
CA ASN A 324 -17.99 9.81 0.01
C ASN A 324 -17.02 8.97 0.86
N LYS A 325 -16.62 9.53 2.00
CA LYS A 325 -15.73 8.85 2.93
C LYS A 325 -16.49 7.78 3.68
N HIS A 326 -16.03 6.55 3.60
CA HIS A 326 -16.59 5.40 4.29
C HIS A 326 -15.49 4.67 5.05
N ASN A 327 -15.71 4.37 6.32
CA ASN A 327 -14.82 3.51 7.05
C ASN A 327 -15.14 2.05 6.70
N LEU A 328 -14.15 1.31 6.22
CA LEU A 328 -14.30 -0.13 6.06
C LEU A 328 -14.23 -0.83 7.43
N LEU A 329 -13.23 -0.48 8.21
CA LEU A 329 -12.97 -0.98 9.55
C LEU A 329 -12.48 0.16 10.44
N SER A 330 -12.95 0.20 11.69
CA SER A 330 -12.63 1.29 12.61
C SER A 330 -12.39 0.87 14.07
N HIS A 331 -12.01 -0.39 14.31
CA HIS A 331 -11.70 -0.84 15.67
C HIS A 331 -10.54 -0.04 16.28
N PRO A 332 -10.64 0.49 17.52
CA PRO A 332 -9.63 1.39 18.11
C PRO A 332 -8.26 0.76 18.33
N GLU A 333 -8.19 -0.56 18.44
CA GLU A 333 -6.95 -1.33 18.52
C GLU A 333 -6.54 -1.93 17.17
N GLY A 334 -7.31 -1.64 16.10
CA GLY A 334 -7.04 -2.13 14.77
C GLY A 334 -5.75 -1.51 14.20
N TRP A 335 -5.08 -2.30 13.35
CA TRP A 335 -3.88 -1.87 12.64
C TRP A 335 -4.02 -2.23 11.16
N TYR A 336 -4.45 -1.26 10.37
CA TYR A 336 -4.83 -1.44 8.97
C TYR A 336 -3.90 -0.65 8.06
N CYS A 337 -3.22 -1.31 7.11
CA CYS A 337 -2.31 -0.63 6.20
C CYS A 337 -1.90 -1.52 5.00
N HIS A 338 -0.96 -1.05 4.20
CA HIS A 338 -0.36 -1.77 3.06
C HIS A 338 -1.42 -2.38 2.15
N THR A 339 -2.38 -1.54 1.72
CA THR A 339 -3.55 -1.99 0.96
C THR A 339 -3.21 -2.13 -0.52
N ALA A 340 -3.39 -3.34 -1.05
CA ALA A 340 -3.50 -3.58 -2.49
C ALA A 340 -4.93 -3.34 -2.95
N ILE A 341 -5.10 -2.76 -4.14
CA ILE A 341 -6.42 -2.49 -4.74
C ILE A 341 -6.50 -3.20 -6.08
N SER A 342 -7.58 -3.95 -6.29
CA SER A 342 -7.93 -4.52 -7.59
C SER A 342 -9.42 -4.37 -7.86
N PHE A 343 -9.82 -4.48 -9.12
CA PHE A 343 -11.21 -4.38 -9.54
C PHE A 343 -11.59 -5.64 -10.31
N VAL A 344 -12.71 -6.25 -9.90
CA VAL A 344 -13.26 -7.42 -10.54
C VAL A 344 -14.75 -7.18 -10.76
N LYS A 345 -15.17 -7.02 -12.03
CA LYS A 345 -16.53 -6.61 -12.37
C LYS A 345 -16.90 -5.32 -11.60
N ASP A 346 -18.00 -5.33 -10.86
CA ASP A 346 -18.49 -4.20 -10.06
C ASP A 346 -18.02 -4.24 -8.60
N THR A 347 -16.92 -4.92 -8.33
CA THR A 347 -16.38 -5.11 -6.96
C THR A 347 -14.94 -4.61 -6.88
N VAL A 348 -14.64 -3.84 -5.84
CA VAL A 348 -13.27 -3.55 -5.40
C VAL A 348 -12.81 -4.69 -4.51
N LEU A 349 -11.63 -5.26 -4.81
CA LEU A 349 -10.89 -6.14 -3.92
C LEU A 349 -9.80 -5.34 -3.23
N LEU A 350 -9.76 -5.44 -1.91
CA LEU A 350 -8.72 -4.84 -1.08
C LEU A 350 -7.99 -5.96 -0.33
N GLY A 351 -6.69 -6.08 -0.55
CA GLY A 351 -5.84 -6.94 0.27
C GLY A 351 -5.04 -6.05 1.22
N PHE A 352 -5.25 -6.14 2.51
CA PHE A 352 -4.67 -5.22 3.48
C PHE A 352 -4.20 -5.92 4.75
N VAL A 353 -3.17 -5.37 5.35
CA VAL A 353 -2.75 -5.77 6.69
C VAL A 353 -3.86 -5.44 7.67
N SER A 354 -4.22 -6.41 8.50
CA SER A 354 -5.32 -6.34 9.45
C SER A 354 -4.89 -6.93 10.80
N GLY A 355 -3.91 -6.33 11.44
CA GLY A 355 -3.44 -6.69 12.78
C GLY A 355 -4.10 -5.87 13.88
N GLY A 356 -3.47 -5.83 15.03
CA GLY A 356 -4.07 -5.29 16.25
C GLY A 356 -5.12 -6.24 16.83
N VAL A 357 -5.94 -5.76 17.75
CA VAL A 357 -7.02 -6.56 18.36
C VAL A 357 -6.52 -7.92 18.89
N GLY A 358 -5.50 -7.88 19.74
CA GLY A 358 -4.87 -9.10 20.32
C GLY A 358 -3.81 -9.77 19.45
N LEU A 359 -3.46 -9.17 18.31
CA LEU A 359 -2.40 -9.63 17.41
C LEU A 359 -1.34 -8.53 17.20
N PRO A 360 -0.10 -8.87 16.83
CA PRO A 360 0.86 -7.88 16.36
C PRO A 360 0.32 -7.10 15.15
N GLY A 361 0.68 -5.82 15.03
CA GLY A 361 0.12 -4.92 14.04
C GLY A 361 0.28 -5.37 12.59
N LEU A 362 1.41 -5.99 12.23
CA LEU A 362 1.69 -6.44 10.86
C LEU A 362 1.49 -7.95 10.65
N SER A 363 0.75 -8.65 11.52
CA SER A 363 0.77 -10.12 11.56
C SER A 363 -0.06 -10.82 10.48
N LYS A 364 -1.20 -10.24 10.07
CA LYS A 364 -2.12 -10.91 9.15
C LYS A 364 -2.56 -10.03 8.00
N THR A 365 -3.01 -10.65 6.92
CA THR A 365 -3.68 -9.99 5.80
C THR A 365 -5.10 -10.52 5.65
N ASP A 366 -6.04 -9.59 5.53
CA ASP A 366 -7.43 -9.86 5.18
C ASP A 366 -7.73 -9.36 3.76
N ILE A 367 -8.76 -9.95 3.14
CA ILE A 367 -9.30 -9.49 1.86
C ILE A 367 -10.68 -8.91 2.12
N ALA A 368 -10.90 -7.67 1.66
CA ALA A 368 -12.25 -7.12 1.59
C ALA A 368 -12.76 -7.13 0.14
N ARG A 369 -14.07 -7.35 0.03
CA ARG A 369 -14.84 -7.17 -1.20
C ARG A 369 -15.83 -6.05 -0.96
N VAL A 370 -15.75 -4.98 -1.74
CA VAL A 370 -16.61 -3.80 -1.59
C VAL A 370 -17.31 -3.53 -2.92
N PRO A 371 -18.67 -3.54 -2.99
CA PRO A 371 -19.35 -3.16 -4.21
C PRO A 371 -18.99 -1.72 -4.61
N VAL A 372 -18.62 -1.48 -5.88
CA VAL A 372 -18.29 -0.13 -6.36
C VAL A 372 -19.44 0.84 -6.10
N ALA A 373 -20.69 0.40 -6.32
CA ALA A 373 -21.88 1.22 -6.08
C ALA A 373 -21.98 1.74 -4.64
N SER A 374 -21.52 0.96 -3.65
CA SER A 374 -21.56 1.35 -2.23
C SER A 374 -20.62 2.51 -1.89
N LEU A 375 -19.59 2.73 -2.71
CA LEU A 375 -18.68 3.88 -2.56
C LEU A 375 -19.35 5.21 -2.96
N TYR A 376 -20.46 5.15 -3.69
CA TYR A 376 -21.19 6.31 -4.19
C TYR A 376 -22.48 6.60 -3.40
N SER A 377 -22.91 5.66 -2.55
CA SER A 377 -24.04 5.89 -1.66
C SER A 377 -23.66 6.90 -0.59
N GLN A 378 -24.52 7.88 -0.36
CA GLN A 378 -24.42 8.67 0.86
C GLN A 378 -24.92 7.80 2.01
N GLU A 379 -24.22 7.81 3.14
CA GLU A 379 -24.79 7.24 4.35
C GLU A 379 -26.05 8.06 4.71
N PRO A 380 -27.15 7.40 5.15
CA PRO A 380 -28.36 8.10 5.55
C PRO A 380 -28.16 8.97 6.78
#